data_6a6b54db6241ca266b05797a1f0cf952
#
_entry.id   6a6b54db6241ca266b05797a1f0cf952
#
_cell.length_a   1.000
_cell.length_b   1.000
_cell.length_c   1.000
_cell.angle_alpha   90.00
_cell.angle_beta   90.00
_cell.angle_gamma   90.00
#
_symmetry.space_group_name_H-M   'P 1'
#
loop_
_entity.id
_entity.type
_entity.pdbx_description
1 polymer ?
#
loop_
_entity_poly.entity_id
_entity_poly.type
_entity_poly.pdbx_seq_one_letter_code
_entity_poly.pdbx_strand_id
1 'polypeptide(L)'
;AMYFSRAPIPWWRDGFANGVNSLPQPSALRHIGIYGYRVGFLQSFPQLPPAPVEQCEALEQLRALWHGHKIAVHVTDKAPGPGVDTPEDLARVQALFAA
;
A
#
# COMPACT_ATOMS: atom_id res chain seq x y z
N ALA A 1 3.79 -10.10 3.33
CA ALA A 1 2.56 -9.40 3.71
C ALA A 1 1.39 -10.37 3.78
N MET A 2 0.52 -10.17 4.74
CA MET A 2 -0.72 -10.92 4.84
C MET A 2 -1.88 -10.19 4.17
N TYR A 3 -1.91 -8.87 4.27
CA TYR A 3 -2.98 -8.06 3.71
C TYR A 3 -2.55 -6.60 3.63
N PHE A 4 -3.23 -5.84 2.76
CA PHE A 4 -3.13 -4.38 2.67
C PHE A 4 -4.53 -3.80 2.75
N SER A 5 -4.70 -2.65 3.37
CA SER A 5 -6.00 -2.00 3.46
C SER A 5 -5.87 -0.49 3.48
N ARG A 6 -6.89 0.19 2.95
CA ARG A 6 -7.06 1.63 3.10
C ARG A 6 -7.61 2.00 4.48
N ALA A 7 -8.16 1.01 5.20
CA ALA A 7 -8.64 1.19 6.56
C ALA A 7 -7.50 1.03 7.57
N PRO A 8 -7.68 1.55 8.80
CA PRO A 8 -6.72 1.29 9.88
C PRO A 8 -6.69 -0.20 10.23
N ILE A 9 -5.56 -0.85 9.98
CA ILE A 9 -5.32 -2.25 10.33
C ILE A 9 -3.93 -2.41 10.97
N PRO A 10 -3.77 -3.25 12.03
CA PRO A 10 -4.86 -3.86 12.77
C PRO A 10 -5.75 -2.81 13.44
N TRP A 11 -7.00 -3.14 13.63
CA TRP A 11 -7.90 -2.27 14.39
C TRP A 11 -7.53 -2.33 15.88
N TRP A 12 -7.08 -1.24 16.44
CA TRP A 12 -6.69 -1.13 17.83
C TRP A 12 -7.93 -0.79 18.66
N ARG A 13 -8.65 -1.83 19.09
CA ARG A 13 -9.95 -1.70 19.70
C ARG A 13 -9.98 -0.68 20.86
N ASP A 14 -9.03 -0.79 21.78
CA ASP A 14 -9.02 0.06 22.97
C ASP A 14 -8.44 1.45 22.67
N GLY A 15 -7.38 1.53 21.86
CA GLY A 15 -6.77 2.80 21.50
C GLY A 15 -7.60 3.65 20.54
N PHE A 16 -8.50 3.01 19.77
CA PHE A 16 -9.38 3.70 18.84
C PHE A 16 -10.81 3.87 19.37
N ALA A 17 -11.04 3.62 20.65
CA ALA A 17 -12.39 3.70 21.24
C ALA A 17 -13.02 5.08 21.09
N ASN A 18 -12.21 6.14 21.10
CA ASN A 18 -12.65 7.55 20.95
C ASN A 18 -12.22 8.16 19.63
N GLY A 19 -11.99 7.34 18.60
CA GLY A 19 -11.57 7.78 17.28
C GLY A 19 -10.14 7.36 16.95
N VAL A 20 -9.80 7.49 15.66
CA VAL A 20 -8.48 7.11 15.13
C VAL A 20 -7.59 8.34 15.15
N ASN A 21 -6.95 8.61 16.28
CA ASN A 21 -6.13 9.79 16.50
C ASN A 21 -4.69 9.50 16.90
N SER A 22 -4.31 8.21 16.97
CA SER A 22 -2.94 7.78 17.21
C SER A 22 -2.73 6.41 16.58
N LEU A 23 -1.47 6.02 16.37
CA LEU A 23 -1.13 4.73 15.76
C LEU A 23 -0.84 3.69 16.84
N PRO A 24 -1.23 2.41 16.62
CA PRO A 24 -0.82 1.34 17.49
C PRO A 24 0.69 1.16 17.44
N GLN A 25 1.31 0.90 18.59
CA GLN A 25 2.72 0.60 18.69
C GLN A 25 2.90 -0.90 18.95
N PRO A 26 3.81 -1.57 18.21
CA PRO A 26 4.76 -1.07 17.20
C PRO A 26 4.34 -1.33 15.75
N SER A 27 3.12 -1.59 15.41
CA SER A 27 2.77 -2.40 14.25
C SER A 27 2.18 -1.66 13.04
N ALA A 28 1.97 -0.36 13.07
CA ALA A 28 1.44 0.35 11.93
C ALA A 28 2.54 0.64 10.91
N LEU A 29 2.35 0.22 9.66
CA LEU A 29 3.26 0.47 8.56
C LEU A 29 2.54 1.22 7.46
N ARG A 30 3.21 2.18 6.83
CA ARG A 30 2.70 2.91 5.69
C ARG A 30 3.07 2.16 4.41
N HIS A 31 2.08 1.88 3.58
CA HIS A 31 2.27 1.29 2.27
C HIS A 31 2.84 2.33 1.30
N ILE A 32 3.99 2.04 0.68
CA ILE A 32 4.66 2.96 -0.23
C ILE A 32 4.16 2.78 -1.66
N GLY A 33 3.78 1.57 -2.06
CA GLY A 33 3.24 1.31 -3.38
C GLY A 33 4.29 1.06 -4.46
N ILE A 34 5.49 0.66 -4.07
CA ILE A 34 6.56 0.29 -5.01
C ILE A 34 6.74 -1.23 -4.95
N TYR A 35 6.68 -1.88 -6.12
CA TYR A 35 6.74 -3.34 -6.22
C TYR A 35 7.77 -3.79 -7.23
N GLY A 36 8.50 -4.86 -6.89
CA GLY A 36 9.31 -5.61 -7.83
C GLY A 36 8.61 -6.91 -8.19
N TYR A 37 8.68 -7.30 -9.45
CA TYR A 37 8.01 -8.51 -9.95
C TYR A 37 8.98 -9.36 -10.75
N ARG A 38 8.81 -10.68 -10.65
CA ARG A 38 9.43 -11.59 -11.62
C ARG A 38 8.65 -11.53 -12.93
N VAL A 39 9.37 -11.65 -14.06
CA VAL A 39 8.77 -11.59 -15.40
C VAL A 39 7.67 -12.63 -15.57
N GLY A 40 7.89 -13.86 -15.08
CA GLY A 40 6.88 -14.91 -15.16
C GLY A 40 5.59 -14.54 -14.42
N PHE A 41 5.69 -13.88 -13.28
CA PHE A 41 4.52 -13.40 -12.55
C PHE A 41 3.78 -12.31 -13.36
N LEU A 42 4.51 -11.36 -13.94
CA LEU A 42 3.91 -10.31 -14.75
C LEU A 42 3.17 -10.86 -15.96
N GLN A 43 3.66 -11.95 -16.55
CA GLN A 43 2.99 -12.61 -17.67
C GLN A 43 1.70 -13.29 -17.25
N SER A 44 1.63 -13.84 -16.04
CA SER A 44 0.46 -14.57 -15.55
C SER A 44 -0.57 -13.68 -14.86
N PHE A 45 -0.17 -12.54 -14.30
CA PHE A 45 -1.04 -11.68 -13.49
C PHE A 45 -2.31 -11.21 -14.24
N PRO A 46 -2.22 -10.75 -15.50
CA PRO A 46 -3.43 -10.33 -16.22
C PRO A 46 -4.44 -11.44 -16.45
N GLN A 47 -4.02 -12.70 -16.36
CA GLN A 47 -4.90 -13.86 -16.52
C GLN A 47 -5.61 -14.25 -15.22
N LEU A 48 -5.19 -13.70 -14.08
CA LEU A 48 -5.85 -13.96 -12.80
C LEU A 48 -7.18 -13.18 -12.75
N PRO A 49 -8.28 -13.84 -12.36
CA PRO A 49 -9.54 -13.12 -12.17
C PRO A 49 -9.42 -12.05 -11.09
N PRO A 50 -10.07 -10.90 -11.24
CA PRO A 50 -10.10 -9.90 -10.19
C PRO A 50 -10.64 -10.48 -8.89
N ALA A 51 -10.05 -10.07 -7.76
CA ALA A 51 -10.45 -10.54 -6.44
C ALA A 51 -11.52 -9.61 -5.85
N PRO A 52 -12.50 -10.13 -5.08
CA PRO A 52 -13.50 -9.28 -4.42
C PRO A 52 -12.87 -8.22 -3.51
N VAL A 53 -11.84 -8.60 -2.73
CA VAL A 53 -11.14 -7.66 -1.82
C VAL A 53 -10.38 -6.59 -2.59
N GLU A 54 -9.83 -6.94 -3.76
CA GLU A 54 -9.15 -5.99 -4.65
C GLU A 54 -10.13 -4.91 -5.13
N GLN A 55 -11.30 -5.32 -5.54
CA GLN A 55 -12.33 -4.40 -6.04
C GLN A 55 -12.90 -3.54 -4.91
N CYS A 56 -13.11 -4.14 -3.75
CA CYS A 56 -13.65 -3.44 -2.59
C CYS A 56 -12.71 -2.33 -2.10
N GLU A 57 -11.42 -2.64 -2.01
CA GLU A 57 -10.42 -1.69 -1.50
C GLU A 57 -9.77 -0.85 -2.60
N ALA A 58 -9.98 -1.19 -3.87
CA ALA A 58 -9.29 -0.60 -5.01
C ALA A 58 -7.76 -0.70 -4.83
N LEU A 59 -7.29 -1.87 -4.42
CA LEU A 59 -5.89 -2.20 -4.21
C LEU A 59 -5.55 -3.45 -5.03
N GLU A 60 -4.86 -3.25 -6.14
CA GLU A 60 -4.61 -4.27 -7.15
C GLU A 60 -3.74 -5.43 -6.65
N GLN A 61 -2.81 -5.17 -5.75
CA GLN A 61 -1.93 -6.19 -5.19
C GLN A 61 -2.67 -7.24 -4.37
N LEU A 62 -3.89 -6.95 -3.93
CA LEU A 62 -4.72 -7.91 -3.21
C LEU A 62 -5.11 -9.10 -4.10
N ARG A 63 -5.14 -8.91 -5.44
CA ARG A 63 -5.36 -10.03 -6.36
C ARG A 63 -4.29 -11.09 -6.21
N ALA A 64 -3.03 -10.69 -6.10
CA ALA A 64 -1.93 -11.64 -5.91
C ALA A 64 -2.09 -12.44 -4.61
N LEU A 65 -2.39 -11.77 -3.51
CA LEU A 65 -2.60 -12.44 -2.23
C LEU A 65 -3.82 -13.36 -2.26
N TRP A 66 -4.91 -12.93 -2.89
CA TRP A 66 -6.13 -13.72 -3.01
C TRP A 66 -5.87 -15.05 -3.74
N HIS A 67 -5.03 -15.04 -4.77
CA HIS A 67 -4.70 -16.22 -5.55
C HIS A 67 -3.52 -17.02 -4.98
N GLY A 68 -3.09 -16.74 -3.75
CA GLY A 68 -2.11 -17.53 -3.03
C GLY A 68 -0.65 -17.15 -3.30
N HIS A 69 -0.39 -16.08 -4.01
CA HIS A 69 0.97 -15.58 -4.18
C HIS A 69 1.45 -14.87 -2.92
N LYS A 70 2.76 -14.86 -2.72
CA LYS A 70 3.39 -14.23 -1.56
C LYS A 70 3.99 -12.90 -1.96
N ILE A 71 3.86 -11.92 -1.09
CA ILE A 71 4.48 -10.59 -1.25
C ILE A 71 5.46 -10.41 -0.09
N ALA A 72 6.75 -10.41 -0.41
CA ALA A 72 7.79 -10.09 0.57
C ALA A 72 7.82 -8.57 0.77
N VAL A 73 8.04 -8.14 1.99
CA VAL A 73 8.01 -6.72 2.35
C VAL A 73 9.38 -6.29 2.87
N HIS A 74 9.91 -5.22 2.30
CA HIS A 74 11.03 -4.51 2.87
C HIS A 74 10.52 -3.32 3.68
N VAL A 75 10.89 -3.24 4.95
CA VAL A 75 10.52 -2.14 5.82
C VAL A 75 11.67 -1.15 5.86
N THR A 76 11.42 0.09 5.44
CA THR A 76 12.40 1.16 5.49
C THR A 76 12.03 2.16 6.58
N ASP A 77 13.04 2.73 7.22
CA ASP A 77 12.89 3.82 8.18
C ASP A 77 12.93 5.21 7.53
N LYS A 78 13.16 5.25 6.20
CA LYS A 78 13.22 6.50 5.43
C LYS A 78 11.95 6.63 4.62
N ALA A 79 11.10 7.58 5.01
CA ALA A 79 9.90 7.88 4.24
C ALA A 79 10.29 8.46 2.88
N PRO A 80 9.66 7.99 1.78
CA PRO A 80 9.85 8.60 0.48
C PRO A 80 9.23 10.01 0.47
N GLY A 81 9.65 10.81 -0.50
CA GLY A 81 9.01 12.09 -0.75
C GLY A 81 7.55 11.92 -1.21
N PRO A 82 6.84 13.04 -1.44
CA PRO A 82 5.45 12.98 -1.85
C PRO A 82 5.30 12.32 -3.23
N GLY A 83 4.22 11.57 -3.41
CA GLY A 83 3.85 11.03 -4.70
C GLY A 83 3.28 12.11 -5.62
N VAL A 84 3.14 11.77 -6.91
CA VAL A 84 2.60 12.70 -7.92
C VAL A 84 1.37 12.08 -8.53
N ASP A 85 0.17 12.54 -8.14
CA ASP A 85 -1.11 12.08 -8.67
C ASP A 85 -1.95 13.23 -9.23
N THR A 86 -1.65 14.47 -8.85
CA THR A 86 -2.39 15.68 -9.26
C THR A 86 -1.43 16.73 -9.82
N PRO A 87 -1.94 17.75 -10.56
CA PRO A 87 -1.11 18.86 -11.00
C PRO A 87 -0.44 19.63 -9.83
N GLU A 88 -1.11 19.72 -8.68
CA GLU A 88 -0.56 20.33 -7.48
C GLU A 88 0.61 19.51 -6.93
N ASP A 89 0.49 18.20 -6.93
CA ASP A 89 1.57 17.29 -6.53
C ASP A 89 2.79 17.45 -7.44
N LEU A 90 2.56 17.55 -8.75
CA LEU A 90 3.63 17.76 -9.72
C LEU A 90 4.39 19.07 -9.45
N ALA A 91 3.67 20.14 -9.21
CA ALA A 91 4.26 21.44 -8.90
C ALA A 91 5.11 21.38 -7.62
N ARG A 92 4.62 20.68 -6.60
CA ARG A 92 5.33 20.49 -5.34
C ARG A 92 6.64 19.72 -5.54
N VAL A 93 6.62 18.64 -6.32
CA VAL A 93 7.81 17.83 -6.59
C VAL A 93 8.79 18.60 -7.45
N GLN A 94 8.32 19.34 -8.46
CA GLN A 94 9.18 20.18 -9.28
C GLN A 94 9.92 21.23 -8.44
N ALA A 95 9.24 21.84 -7.45
CA ALA A 95 9.86 22.79 -6.54
C ALA A 95 10.96 22.13 -5.70
N LEU A 96 10.78 20.90 -5.25
CA LEU A 96 11.79 20.15 -4.51
C LEU A 96 13.04 19.88 -5.34
N PHE A 97 12.88 19.55 -6.63
CA PHE A 97 14.01 19.29 -7.52
C PHE A 97 14.69 20.58 -8.00
N ALA A 98 14.00 21.70 -8.00
CA ALA A 98 14.56 22.98 -8.37
C ALA A 98 15.36 23.67 -7.26
N ALA A 99 15.21 23.20 -6.05
CA ALA A 99 15.87 23.78 -4.87
C ALA A 99 17.35 23.41 -4.75
#